data_9c3dd75233e9f20719d07da384e4be64
#
_entry.id   9c3dd75233e9f20719d07da384e4be64
#
_cell.length_a   1.000
_cell.length_b   1.000
_cell.length_c   1.000
_cell.angle_alpha   90.00
_cell.angle_beta   90.00
_cell.angle_gamma   90.00
#
_symmetry.space_group_name_H-M   'P 1'
#
loop_
_entity.id
_entity.type
_entity.pdbx_description
1 polymer ?
#
loop_
_entity_poly.entity_id
_entity_poly.type
_entity_poly.pdbx_seq_one_letter_code
_entity_poly.pdbx_strand_id
1 'polypeptide(L)'
;KKLYKLINDNGTINKLSVTEEYLDTFVRNYIKDNGFTMSDMDIKFFLGRCNKDIDNIKNELDKLMLYKLEEKVIDKDDIILLVDEDIDDTVFELVSSILKNDCNKAIKLYYNFINNGMDVSQIIAIIASQIRLLFQVKRLYNSGKSNEEIAKILEFKSPYRVKYLLNDCYYYSEDDLIKYLSK
;
A
#
# COMPACT_ATOMS: atom_id res chain seq x y z
N LYS A 1 11.06 16.47 -21.09
CA LYS A 1 11.37 17.87 -20.66
C LYS A 1 10.99 18.93 -21.69
N LYS A 2 11.25 18.75 -23.00
CA LYS A 2 10.88 19.73 -24.06
C LYS A 2 9.36 19.86 -24.25
N LEU A 3 8.62 18.76 -24.31
CA LEU A 3 7.15 18.74 -24.46
C LEU A 3 6.45 19.44 -23.29
N TYR A 4 6.87 19.16 -22.04
CA TYR A 4 6.32 19.79 -20.84
C TYR A 4 6.48 21.32 -20.88
N LYS A 5 7.66 21.81 -21.30
CA LYS A 5 7.92 23.24 -21.44
C LYS A 5 7.05 23.88 -22.51
N LEU A 6 6.90 23.22 -23.65
CA LEU A 6 6.06 23.70 -24.76
C LEU A 6 4.57 23.79 -24.37
N ILE A 7 4.07 22.82 -23.60
CA ILE A 7 2.68 22.83 -23.10
C ILE A 7 2.52 23.93 -22.06
N ASN A 8 3.50 24.12 -21.16
CA ASN A 8 3.44 25.15 -20.13
C ASN A 8 3.51 26.56 -20.70
N ASP A 9 4.23 26.77 -21.81
CA ASP A 9 4.36 28.05 -22.48
C ASP A 9 3.14 28.43 -23.35
N ASN A 10 2.31 27.45 -23.74
CA ASN A 10 1.14 27.63 -24.61
C ASN A 10 -0.20 27.17 -24.00
N GLY A 11 -0.22 26.77 -22.74
CA GLY A 11 -1.43 26.28 -22.08
C GLY A 11 -1.28 26.21 -20.58
N THR A 12 -2.31 25.66 -19.91
CA THR A 12 -2.32 25.49 -18.47
C THR A 12 -2.08 24.01 -18.13
N ILE A 13 -1.06 23.72 -17.29
CA ILE A 13 -0.80 22.40 -16.77
C ILE A 13 -1.43 22.28 -15.39
N ASN A 14 -2.52 21.56 -15.27
CA ASN A 14 -3.12 21.21 -13.98
C ASN A 14 -2.50 19.91 -13.47
N LYS A 15 -1.78 19.98 -12.36
CA LYS A 15 -1.23 18.82 -11.68
C LYS A 15 -2.29 18.28 -10.72
N LEU A 16 -3.00 17.26 -11.12
CA LEU A 16 -3.95 16.55 -10.26
C LEU A 16 -3.16 15.58 -9.37
N SER A 17 -3.13 15.84 -8.09
CA SER A 17 -2.60 14.90 -7.08
C SER A 17 -3.76 14.36 -6.27
N VAL A 18 -3.84 13.04 -6.17
CA VAL A 18 -4.79 12.38 -5.27
C VAL A 18 -4.26 12.54 -3.84
N THR A 19 -4.93 13.38 -3.04
CA THR A 19 -4.64 13.59 -1.61
C THR A 19 -5.59 12.73 -0.77
N GLU A 20 -5.24 12.48 0.49
CA GLU A 20 -6.14 11.75 1.42
C GLU A 20 -7.46 12.49 1.63
N GLU A 21 -7.42 13.83 1.68
CA GLU A 21 -8.63 14.67 1.77
C GLU A 21 -9.52 14.53 0.53
N TYR A 22 -8.91 14.42 -0.65
CA TYR A 22 -9.65 14.18 -1.89
C TYR A 22 -10.33 12.81 -1.87
N LEU A 23 -9.63 11.76 -1.43
CA LEU A 23 -10.20 10.41 -1.32
C LEU A 23 -11.34 10.34 -0.29
N ASP A 24 -11.18 10.97 0.87
CA ASP A 24 -12.24 11.06 1.88
C ASP A 24 -13.48 11.75 1.31
N THR A 25 -13.31 12.90 0.66
CA THR A 25 -14.39 13.64 0.01
C THR A 25 -15.06 12.83 -1.11
N PHE A 26 -14.27 12.14 -1.91
CA PHE A 26 -14.77 11.28 -2.99
C PHE A 26 -15.65 10.16 -2.43
N VAL A 27 -15.18 9.43 -1.41
CA VAL A 27 -15.93 8.33 -0.80
C VAL A 27 -17.25 8.83 -0.20
N ARG A 28 -17.24 9.95 0.54
CA ARG A 28 -18.45 10.56 1.11
C ARG A 28 -19.49 10.90 0.05
N ASN A 29 -19.06 11.58 -0.99
CA ASN A 29 -19.95 11.97 -2.07
C ASN A 29 -20.50 10.74 -2.81
N TYR A 30 -19.63 9.78 -3.13
CA TYR A 30 -20.01 8.59 -3.84
C TYR A 30 -21.05 7.75 -3.09
N ILE A 31 -20.86 7.54 -1.78
CA ILE A 31 -21.81 6.82 -0.93
C ILE A 31 -23.14 7.57 -0.85
N LYS A 32 -23.09 8.90 -0.63
CA LYS A 32 -24.29 9.75 -0.50
C LYS A 32 -25.08 9.81 -1.81
N ASP A 33 -24.41 9.97 -2.95
CA ASP A 33 -25.05 10.07 -4.27
C ASP A 33 -25.77 8.77 -4.64
N ASN A 34 -25.30 7.63 -4.13
CA ASN A 34 -25.95 6.32 -4.30
C ASN A 34 -26.99 6.00 -3.20
N GLY A 35 -27.22 6.93 -2.25
CA GLY A 35 -28.24 6.80 -1.21
C GLY A 35 -27.86 5.88 -0.06
N PHE A 36 -26.55 5.67 0.15
CA PHE A 36 -26.01 4.90 1.28
C PHE A 36 -25.44 5.82 2.37
N THR A 37 -25.21 5.24 3.56
CA THR A 37 -24.58 5.91 4.69
C THR A 37 -23.44 5.07 5.25
N MET A 38 -22.37 5.75 5.67
CA MET A 38 -21.22 5.17 6.37
C MET A 38 -20.70 6.19 7.37
N SER A 39 -20.28 5.76 8.55
CA SER A 39 -19.74 6.68 9.56
C SER A 39 -18.36 7.23 9.16
N ASP A 40 -17.98 8.38 9.73
CA ASP A 40 -16.66 8.99 9.48
C ASP A 40 -15.50 8.06 9.91
N MET A 41 -15.72 7.26 10.94
CA MET A 41 -14.72 6.29 11.40
C MET A 41 -14.59 5.12 10.42
N ASP A 42 -15.72 4.65 9.88
CA ASP A 42 -15.74 3.55 8.91
C ASP A 42 -15.19 3.97 7.55
N ILE A 43 -15.42 5.22 7.12
CA ILE A 43 -14.78 5.78 5.91
C ILE A 43 -13.26 5.78 6.03
N LYS A 44 -12.73 6.23 7.18
CA LYS A 44 -11.28 6.20 7.42
C LYS A 44 -10.73 4.79 7.49
N PHE A 45 -11.47 3.87 8.11
CA PHE A 45 -11.12 2.47 8.19
C PHE A 45 -11.12 1.81 6.79
N PHE A 46 -12.14 2.09 5.98
CA PHE A 46 -12.23 1.64 4.60
C PHE A 46 -11.05 2.15 3.74
N LEU A 47 -10.77 3.45 3.79
CA LEU A 47 -9.64 4.04 3.06
C LEU A 47 -8.29 3.50 3.52
N GLY A 48 -8.17 3.09 4.79
CA GLY A 48 -6.98 2.45 5.33
C GLY A 48 -6.76 1.02 4.81
N ARG A 49 -7.81 0.35 4.31
CA ARG A 49 -7.72 -0.99 3.71
C ARG A 49 -7.55 -0.94 2.19
N CYS A 50 -8.05 0.12 1.56
CA CYS A 50 -7.96 0.31 0.12
C CYS A 50 -6.62 0.91 -0.28
N ASN A 51 -6.12 0.46 -1.43
CA ASN A 51 -5.04 1.15 -2.13
C ASN A 51 -5.51 2.56 -2.61
N LYS A 52 -4.61 3.52 -2.67
CA LYS A 52 -4.94 4.92 -3.02
C LYS A 52 -5.30 5.11 -4.51
N ASP A 53 -5.86 4.08 -5.13
CA ASP A 53 -6.36 4.09 -6.50
C ASP A 53 -7.89 4.30 -6.49
N ILE A 54 -8.34 5.33 -7.18
CA ILE A 54 -9.76 5.71 -7.24
C ILE A 54 -10.62 4.61 -7.86
N ASP A 55 -10.11 3.93 -8.89
CA ASP A 55 -10.86 2.85 -9.55
C ASP A 55 -11.01 1.64 -8.63
N ASN A 56 -9.98 1.31 -7.86
CA ASN A 56 -10.06 0.27 -6.83
C ASN A 56 -11.04 0.66 -5.73
N ILE A 57 -10.93 1.87 -5.17
CA ILE A 57 -11.84 2.40 -4.14
C ILE A 57 -13.30 2.33 -4.62
N LYS A 58 -13.56 2.73 -5.86
CA LYS A 58 -14.90 2.68 -6.44
C LYS A 58 -15.43 1.25 -6.53
N ASN A 59 -14.63 0.32 -7.01
CA ASN A 59 -15.03 -1.09 -7.13
C ASN A 59 -15.35 -1.71 -5.76
N GLU A 60 -14.54 -1.38 -4.73
CA GLU A 60 -14.79 -1.85 -3.37
C GLU A 60 -16.07 -1.23 -2.77
N LEU A 61 -16.34 0.06 -3.04
CA LEU A 61 -17.59 0.70 -2.64
C LEU A 61 -18.81 0.09 -3.34
N ASP A 62 -18.71 -0.16 -4.64
CA ASP A 62 -19.79 -0.78 -5.43
C ASP A 62 -20.12 -2.18 -4.87
N LYS A 63 -19.12 -2.96 -4.51
CA LYS A 63 -19.26 -4.27 -3.88
C LYS A 63 -19.95 -4.19 -2.52
N LEU A 64 -19.57 -3.24 -1.66
CA LEU A 64 -20.20 -3.00 -0.36
C LEU A 64 -21.66 -2.55 -0.52
N MET A 65 -21.91 -1.62 -1.43
CA MET A 65 -23.27 -1.12 -1.70
C MET A 65 -24.18 -2.22 -2.27
N LEU A 66 -23.65 -3.10 -3.13
CA LEU A 66 -24.39 -4.23 -3.66
C LEU A 66 -24.77 -5.22 -2.55
N TYR A 67 -23.88 -5.45 -1.60
CA TYR A 67 -24.14 -6.32 -0.46
C TYR A 67 -25.20 -5.75 0.50
N LYS A 68 -25.18 -4.42 0.71
CA LYS A 68 -26.10 -3.70 1.63
C LYS A 68 -27.28 -3.00 0.92
N LEU A 69 -27.73 -3.53 -0.18
CA LEU A 69 -28.78 -2.91 -1.03
C LEU A 69 -30.07 -2.59 -0.27
N GLU A 70 -30.47 -3.42 0.68
CA GLU A 70 -31.70 -3.25 1.45
C GLU A 70 -31.52 -2.28 2.64
N GLU A 71 -30.44 -2.44 3.41
CA GLU A 71 -30.19 -1.70 4.64
C GLU A 71 -29.62 -0.30 4.39
N LYS A 72 -28.87 -0.14 3.29
CA LYS A 72 -28.21 1.11 2.86
C LYS A 72 -27.27 1.75 3.90
N VAL A 73 -26.88 0.98 4.90
CA VAL A 73 -25.93 1.37 5.94
C VAL A 73 -24.75 0.41 5.89
N ILE A 74 -23.56 0.95 5.65
CA ILE A 74 -22.32 0.20 5.59
C ILE A 74 -21.57 0.45 6.90
N ASP A 75 -21.20 -0.62 7.59
CA ASP A 75 -20.47 -0.57 8.84
C ASP A 75 -19.09 -1.25 8.73
N LYS A 76 -18.35 -1.21 9.83
CA LYS A 76 -17.00 -1.78 9.91
C LYS A 76 -16.97 -3.29 9.67
N ASP A 77 -17.97 -4.01 10.09
CA ASP A 77 -18.01 -5.47 9.94
C ASP A 77 -18.22 -5.87 8.48
N ASP A 78 -19.02 -5.11 7.75
CA ASP A 78 -19.18 -5.26 6.30
C ASP A 78 -17.86 -5.01 5.54
N ILE A 79 -17.13 -3.97 5.96
CA ILE A 79 -15.82 -3.64 5.38
C ILE A 79 -14.82 -4.77 5.64
N ILE A 80 -14.79 -5.32 6.86
CA ILE A 80 -13.91 -6.44 7.20
C ILE A 80 -14.25 -7.69 6.39
N LEU A 81 -15.54 -7.91 6.14
CA LEU A 81 -16.03 -9.09 5.43
C LEU A 81 -15.71 -9.05 3.94
N LEU A 82 -15.78 -7.87 3.31
CA LEU A 82 -15.77 -7.75 1.85
C LEU A 82 -14.54 -7.05 1.27
N VAL A 83 -13.90 -6.16 2.03
CA VAL A 83 -12.75 -5.39 1.54
C VAL A 83 -11.47 -6.03 2.06
N ASP A 84 -10.73 -6.66 1.16
CA ASP A 84 -9.43 -7.21 1.48
C ASP A 84 -8.41 -6.09 1.74
N GLU A 85 -7.48 -6.34 2.68
CA GLU A 85 -6.35 -5.44 2.88
C GLU A 85 -5.45 -5.43 1.64
N ASP A 86 -4.88 -4.27 1.31
CA ASP A 86 -3.96 -4.15 0.19
C ASP A 86 -2.81 -5.16 0.35
N ILE A 87 -2.64 -5.99 -0.68
CA ILE A 87 -1.63 -7.05 -0.69
C ILE A 87 -0.23 -6.47 -0.49
N ASP A 88 0.05 -5.30 -1.09
CA ASP A 88 1.37 -4.66 -0.98
C ASP A 88 1.69 -4.27 0.46
N ASP A 89 0.75 -3.63 1.18
CA ASP A 89 0.95 -3.23 2.58
C ASP A 89 1.06 -4.45 3.49
N THR A 90 0.24 -5.48 3.26
CA THR A 90 0.27 -6.74 4.03
C THR A 90 1.58 -7.50 3.82
N VAL A 91 2.15 -7.47 2.61
CA VAL A 91 3.47 -8.07 2.31
C VAL A 91 4.59 -7.34 3.04
N PHE A 92 4.58 -6.00 3.05
CA PHE A 92 5.55 -5.23 3.83
C PHE A 92 5.47 -5.58 5.30
N GLU A 93 4.26 -5.72 5.83
CA GLU A 93 4.03 -6.07 7.22
C GLU A 93 4.52 -7.49 7.55
N LEU A 94 4.33 -8.46 6.64
CA LEU A 94 4.86 -9.81 6.76
C LEU A 94 6.39 -9.80 6.84
N VAL A 95 7.07 -9.14 5.88
CA VAL A 95 8.54 -9.07 5.85
C VAL A 95 9.07 -8.33 7.07
N SER A 96 8.44 -7.23 7.48
CA SER A 96 8.79 -6.49 8.70
C SER A 96 8.66 -7.37 9.95
N SER A 97 7.61 -8.18 10.04
CA SER A 97 7.40 -9.11 11.16
C SER A 97 8.46 -10.21 11.19
N ILE A 98 8.83 -10.76 10.03
CA ILE A 98 9.92 -11.74 9.90
C ILE A 98 11.24 -11.14 10.38
N LEU A 99 11.57 -9.94 9.90
CA LEU A 99 12.81 -9.25 10.29
C LEU A 99 12.83 -8.89 11.77
N LYS A 100 11.71 -8.55 12.38
CA LYS A 100 11.58 -8.26 13.82
C LYS A 100 11.48 -9.50 14.71
N ASN A 101 11.53 -10.71 14.12
CA ASN A 101 11.31 -11.99 14.80
C ASN A 101 9.94 -12.09 15.51
N ASP A 102 8.94 -11.37 15.04
CA ASP A 102 7.56 -11.50 15.50
C ASP A 102 6.89 -12.68 14.79
N CYS A 103 7.22 -13.89 15.27
CA CYS A 103 6.73 -15.13 14.66
C CYS A 103 5.20 -15.21 14.68
N ASN A 104 4.55 -14.74 15.75
CA ASN A 104 3.09 -14.83 15.86
C ASN A 104 2.40 -13.99 14.78
N LYS A 105 2.88 -12.78 14.57
CA LYS A 105 2.35 -11.89 13.55
C LYS A 105 2.67 -12.40 12.16
N ALA A 106 3.90 -12.84 11.91
CA ALA A 106 4.33 -13.39 10.63
C ALA A 106 3.49 -14.61 10.21
N ILE A 107 3.25 -15.55 11.13
CA ILE A 107 2.43 -16.73 10.88
C ILE A 107 0.97 -16.34 10.58
N LYS A 108 0.41 -15.39 11.33
CA LYS A 108 -0.96 -14.90 11.08
C LYS A 108 -1.10 -14.29 9.68
N LEU A 109 -0.16 -13.44 9.29
CA LEU A 109 -0.14 -12.81 7.96
C LEU A 109 0.06 -13.84 6.85
N TYR A 110 0.93 -14.83 7.05
CA TYR A 110 1.13 -15.94 6.11
C TYR A 110 -0.18 -16.71 5.86
N TYR A 111 -0.90 -17.09 6.94
CA TYR A 111 -2.18 -17.77 6.79
C TYR A 111 -3.26 -16.89 6.14
N ASN A 112 -3.24 -15.60 6.34
CA ASN A 112 -4.13 -14.69 5.62
C ASN A 112 -3.91 -14.78 4.10
N PHE A 113 -2.65 -14.81 3.63
CA PHE A 113 -2.36 -14.99 2.21
C PHE A 113 -2.86 -16.34 1.66
N ILE A 114 -2.63 -17.43 2.41
CA ILE A 114 -3.11 -18.76 2.01
C ILE A 114 -4.64 -18.79 1.94
N ASN A 115 -5.34 -18.23 2.92
CA ASN A 115 -6.80 -18.19 2.96
C ASN A 115 -7.39 -17.34 1.83
N ASN A 116 -6.67 -16.31 1.37
CA ASN A 116 -7.03 -15.50 0.20
C ASN A 116 -6.63 -16.17 -1.13
N GLY A 117 -6.26 -17.46 -1.11
CA GLY A 117 -5.99 -18.26 -2.30
C GLY A 117 -4.61 -18.05 -2.93
N MET A 118 -3.68 -17.38 -2.22
CA MET A 118 -2.33 -17.19 -2.72
C MET A 118 -1.50 -18.47 -2.57
N ASP A 119 -0.79 -18.88 -3.61
CA ASP A 119 0.08 -20.04 -3.56
C ASP A 119 1.36 -19.74 -2.76
N VAL A 120 1.87 -20.76 -2.06
CA VAL A 120 3.12 -20.68 -1.27
C VAL A 120 4.29 -20.16 -2.11
N SER A 121 4.40 -20.59 -3.36
CA SER A 121 5.46 -20.14 -4.27
C SER A 121 5.37 -18.63 -4.57
N GLN A 122 4.16 -18.11 -4.67
CA GLN A 122 3.91 -16.67 -4.86
C GLN A 122 4.30 -15.88 -3.61
N ILE A 123 3.94 -16.38 -2.43
CA ILE A 123 4.29 -15.74 -1.15
C ILE A 123 5.82 -15.68 -1.00
N ILE A 124 6.53 -16.76 -1.29
CA ILE A 124 7.99 -16.81 -1.25
C ILE A 124 8.60 -15.81 -2.24
N ALA A 125 8.09 -15.76 -3.47
CA ALA A 125 8.58 -14.83 -4.49
C ALA A 125 8.40 -13.36 -4.07
N ILE A 126 7.27 -13.04 -3.44
CA ILE A 126 6.96 -11.71 -2.95
C ILE A 126 7.89 -11.34 -1.77
N ILE A 127 8.07 -12.25 -0.78
CA ILE A 127 9.01 -12.04 0.33
C ILE A 127 10.43 -11.78 -0.20
N ALA A 128 10.90 -12.61 -1.14
CA ALA A 128 12.22 -12.45 -1.74
C ALA A 128 12.35 -11.11 -2.49
N SER A 129 11.30 -10.68 -3.18
CA SER A 129 11.25 -9.37 -3.85
C SER A 129 11.39 -8.22 -2.86
N GLN A 130 10.70 -8.26 -1.72
CA GLN A 130 10.77 -7.24 -0.69
C GLN A 130 12.13 -7.21 0.02
N ILE A 131 12.73 -8.36 0.31
CA ILE A 131 14.09 -8.42 0.89
C ILE A 131 15.12 -7.85 -0.09
N ARG A 132 14.99 -8.11 -1.40
CA ARG A 132 15.85 -7.47 -2.42
C ARG A 132 15.69 -5.96 -2.44
N LEU A 133 14.47 -5.46 -2.29
CA LEU A 133 14.19 -4.03 -2.22
C LEU A 133 14.85 -3.39 -0.99
N LEU A 134 14.72 -4.01 0.18
CA LEU A 134 15.39 -3.58 1.41
C LEU A 134 16.92 -3.56 1.25
N PHE A 135 17.49 -4.59 0.64
CA PHE A 135 18.92 -4.66 0.32
C PHE A 135 19.36 -3.50 -0.60
N GLN A 136 18.61 -3.24 -1.68
CA GLN A 136 18.90 -2.15 -2.61
C GLN A 136 18.86 -0.78 -1.92
N VAL A 137 17.81 -0.53 -1.12
CA VAL A 137 17.69 0.70 -0.34
C VAL A 137 18.85 0.88 0.61
N LYS A 138 19.20 -0.16 1.37
CA LYS A 138 20.30 -0.12 2.35
C LYS A 138 21.65 0.11 1.68
N ARG A 139 21.94 -0.57 0.58
CA ARG A 139 23.16 -0.41 -0.19
C ARG A 139 23.31 1.00 -0.76
N LEU A 140 22.25 1.57 -1.30
CA LEU A 140 22.24 2.95 -1.80
C LEU A 140 22.47 3.95 -0.66
N TYR A 141 21.83 3.73 0.48
CA TYR A 141 21.99 4.56 1.67
C TYR A 141 23.43 4.50 2.20
N ASN A 142 24.02 3.31 2.31
CA ASN A 142 25.41 3.12 2.74
C ASN A 142 26.43 3.72 1.75
N SER A 143 26.05 3.87 0.48
CA SER A 143 26.86 4.58 -0.53
C SER A 143 26.77 6.11 -0.44
N GLY A 144 26.07 6.65 0.59
CA GLY A 144 25.96 8.08 0.86
C GLY A 144 24.86 8.81 0.08
N LYS A 145 23.92 8.08 -0.55
CA LYS A 145 22.80 8.71 -1.25
C LYS A 145 21.72 9.20 -0.29
N SER A 146 21.13 10.35 -0.60
CA SER A 146 19.99 10.89 0.15
C SER A 146 18.71 10.09 -0.10
N ASN A 147 17.71 10.21 0.79
CA ASN A 147 16.42 9.56 0.60
C ASN A 147 15.72 9.97 -0.70
N GLU A 148 15.89 11.22 -1.13
CA GLU A 148 15.35 11.76 -2.38
C GLU A 148 16.02 11.12 -3.59
N GLU A 149 17.34 10.94 -3.54
CA GLU A 149 18.10 10.27 -4.60
C GLU A 149 17.73 8.79 -4.71
N ILE A 150 17.62 8.10 -3.57
CA ILE A 150 17.21 6.69 -3.50
C ILE A 150 15.80 6.52 -4.06
N ALA A 151 14.86 7.37 -3.64
CA ALA A 151 13.49 7.34 -4.15
C ALA A 151 13.44 7.55 -5.67
N LYS A 152 14.30 8.43 -6.21
CA LYS A 152 14.39 8.68 -7.65
C LYS A 152 14.99 7.50 -8.42
N ILE A 153 16.02 6.85 -7.85
CA ILE A 153 16.67 5.68 -8.48
C ILE A 153 15.73 4.47 -8.51
N LEU A 154 14.99 4.25 -7.42
CA LEU A 154 14.06 3.13 -7.27
C LEU A 154 12.63 3.45 -7.74
N GLU A 155 12.44 4.63 -8.37
CA GLU A 155 11.16 5.08 -8.93
C GLU A 155 10.01 5.16 -7.90
N PHE A 156 10.34 5.43 -6.64
CA PHE A 156 9.31 5.62 -5.62
C PHE A 156 8.59 6.95 -5.78
N LYS A 157 7.28 6.94 -5.58
CA LYS A 157 6.43 8.14 -5.62
C LYS A 157 6.79 9.14 -4.51
N SER A 158 7.36 8.67 -3.38
CA SER A 158 7.67 9.51 -2.23
C SER A 158 8.97 9.08 -1.53
N PRO A 159 9.85 10.02 -1.12
CA PRO A 159 11.04 9.75 -0.31
C PRO A 159 10.70 9.18 1.09
N TYR A 160 9.49 9.40 1.61
CA TYR A 160 9.05 8.84 2.88
C TYR A 160 9.11 7.30 2.89
N ARG A 161 8.83 6.66 1.75
CA ARG A 161 8.94 5.20 1.61
C ARG A 161 10.34 4.70 1.93
N VAL A 162 11.38 5.41 1.49
CA VAL A 162 12.78 5.07 1.81
C VAL A 162 13.03 5.06 3.31
N LYS A 163 12.52 6.06 4.03
CA LYS A 163 12.67 6.15 5.48
C LYS A 163 12.04 4.96 6.20
N TYR A 164 10.86 4.52 5.80
CA TYR A 164 10.21 3.34 6.37
C TYR A 164 11.00 2.06 6.10
N LEU A 165 11.45 1.86 4.86
CA LEU A 165 12.25 0.69 4.49
C LEU A 165 13.59 0.64 5.24
N LEU A 166 14.25 1.78 5.42
CA LEU A 166 15.48 1.87 6.23
C LEU A 166 15.24 1.54 7.71
N ASN A 167 14.11 1.96 8.26
CA ASN A 167 13.74 1.66 9.63
C ASN A 167 13.49 0.15 9.82
N ASP A 168 12.82 -0.51 8.87
CA ASP A 168 12.56 -1.95 8.92
C ASP A 168 13.83 -2.79 8.84
N CYS A 169 14.83 -2.36 8.06
CA CYS A 169 16.13 -3.05 7.97
C CYS A 169 17.25 -2.42 8.82
N TYR A 170 16.90 -1.61 9.82
CA TYR A 170 17.88 -0.87 10.61
C TYR A 170 18.93 -1.78 11.26
N TYR A 171 18.51 -2.88 11.88
CA TYR A 171 19.37 -3.81 12.59
C TYR A 171 20.10 -4.85 11.71
N TYR A 172 19.80 -4.88 10.41
CA TYR A 172 20.36 -5.85 9.48
C TYR A 172 21.48 -5.23 8.63
N SER A 173 22.58 -5.94 8.50
CA SER A 173 23.63 -5.60 7.52
C SER A 173 23.20 -6.01 6.09
N GLU A 174 23.94 -5.54 5.08
CA GLU A 174 23.75 -6.01 3.71
C GLU A 174 23.93 -7.53 3.59
N ASP A 175 24.94 -8.07 4.30
CA ASP A 175 25.24 -9.51 4.31
C ASP A 175 24.13 -10.32 4.98
N ASP A 176 23.46 -9.78 6.00
CA ASP A 176 22.32 -10.44 6.63
C ASP A 176 21.14 -10.55 5.67
N LEU A 177 20.84 -9.49 4.94
CA LEU A 177 19.77 -9.48 3.93
C LEU A 177 20.08 -10.46 2.78
N ILE A 178 21.35 -10.55 2.35
CA ILE A 178 21.78 -11.54 1.34
C ILE A 178 21.58 -12.97 1.85
N LYS A 179 21.90 -13.25 3.11
CA LYS A 179 21.67 -14.60 3.70
C LYS A 179 20.22 -15.01 3.69
N TYR A 180 19.28 -14.08 3.87
CA TYR A 180 17.84 -14.38 3.73
C TYR A 180 17.45 -14.74 2.29
N LEU A 181 18.10 -14.15 1.29
CA LEU A 181 17.84 -14.43 -0.13
C LEU A 181 18.47 -15.74 -0.62
N SER A 182 19.45 -16.29 0.11
CA SER A 182 20.18 -17.51 -0.26
C SER A 182 19.58 -18.79 0.36
N LYS A 183 18.59 -18.66 1.23
CA LYS A 183 17.85 -19.78 1.85
C LYS A 183 16.56 -20.07 1.08
#